data_8a3e5d2b23a486d66631cc49179b911e
#
_entry.id   8a3e5d2b23a486d66631cc49179b911e
#
_cell.length_a   1.000
_cell.length_b   1.000
_cell.length_c   1.000
_cell.angle_alpha   90.00
_cell.angle_beta   90.00
_cell.angle_gamma   90.00
#
_symmetry.space_group_name_H-M   'P 1'
#
loop_
_entity.id
_entity.type
_entity.pdbx_description
1 polymer ?
#
loop_
_entity_poly.entity_id
_entity_poly.type
_entity_poly.pdbx_seq_one_letter_code
_entity_poly.pdbx_strand_id
1 'polypeptide(L)'
;MTEAQPKIALSSWSVHRALGLFHPNAPGNDVGGEPEPKWGSGTLTLMELPAETARRGIDHLQICHFHLESRDPAYLGEVRAAISDAGVTLQTLLIDDGDITHPTEGARDRDWIGKWIDAAAALGAGAARVIAGKQPPTPETLQRSVEGLKALGRRGAEQSVRVTTENWLALTAGPTEVHHILDRVEGAVGFMADFGNWKTTGAKRYEDLASIIARSEDTHAKAWFPGDEIDGNDFGRCLDAAKAVGYSGPYTLIYEDAGEDEWRAVEIERDFVRRHFNGGHT
;
A
#
# COMPACT_ATOMS: atom_id res chain seq x y z
N MET A 1 -25.83 18.10 -6.68
CA MET A 1 -25.18 17.41 -5.54
C MET A 1 -23.68 17.58 -5.80
N THR A 2 -22.93 18.24 -4.92
CA THR A 2 -21.48 18.31 -5.01
C THR A 2 -20.95 16.89 -4.82
N GLU A 3 -20.26 16.34 -5.82
CA GLU A 3 -19.54 15.08 -5.66
C GLU A 3 -18.59 15.22 -4.45
N ALA A 4 -18.55 14.21 -3.58
CA ALA A 4 -17.65 14.22 -2.45
C ALA A 4 -16.22 14.24 -2.96
N GLN A 5 -15.36 15.07 -2.34
CA GLN A 5 -13.94 15.11 -2.69
C GLN A 5 -13.31 13.73 -2.53
N PRO A 6 -12.43 13.31 -3.45
CA PRO A 6 -11.73 12.04 -3.32
C PRO A 6 -10.87 12.05 -2.04
N LYS A 7 -10.93 10.96 -1.28
CA LYS A 7 -9.99 10.75 -0.19
C LYS A 7 -8.62 10.47 -0.76
N ILE A 8 -7.61 11.19 -0.30
CA ILE A 8 -6.24 11.02 -0.77
C ILE A 8 -5.35 10.61 0.41
N ALA A 9 -4.58 9.56 0.20
CA ALA A 9 -3.57 9.11 1.13
C ALA A 9 -2.16 9.24 0.51
N LEU A 10 -1.14 9.32 1.35
CA LEU A 10 0.27 9.23 0.95
C LEU A 10 0.83 7.90 1.41
N SER A 11 1.55 7.19 0.54
CA SER A 11 2.43 6.10 0.99
C SER A 11 3.81 6.65 1.34
N SER A 12 4.39 6.19 2.45
CA SER A 12 5.78 6.51 2.80
C SER A 12 6.79 6.02 1.75
N TRP A 13 6.39 5.06 0.89
CA TRP A 13 7.18 4.66 -0.27
C TRP A 13 7.41 5.81 -1.25
N SER A 14 6.44 6.66 -1.46
CA SER A 14 6.52 7.79 -2.40
C SER A 14 7.56 8.84 -2.01
N VAL A 15 8.05 8.79 -0.77
CA VAL A 15 9.06 9.71 -0.23
C VAL A 15 10.21 8.94 0.43
N HIS A 16 10.50 7.74 -0.07
CA HIS A 16 11.51 6.85 0.51
C HIS A 16 12.93 7.44 0.46
N ARG A 17 13.27 8.26 -0.55
CA ARG A 17 14.56 8.97 -0.61
C ARG A 17 14.63 10.13 0.38
N ALA A 18 13.52 10.83 0.58
CA ALA A 18 13.45 11.85 1.63
C ALA A 18 13.61 11.24 3.03
N LEU A 19 13.06 10.04 3.27
CA LEU A 19 13.27 9.26 4.50
C LEU A 19 14.68 8.66 4.58
N GLY A 20 15.25 8.20 3.46
CA GLY A 20 16.62 7.73 3.30
C GLY A 20 16.92 6.36 3.90
N LEU A 21 16.48 6.11 5.12
CA LEU A 21 16.82 4.91 5.88
C LEU A 21 15.89 3.73 5.59
N PHE A 22 16.50 2.57 5.53
CA PHE A 22 15.84 1.27 5.55
C PHE A 22 16.22 0.55 6.84
N HIS A 23 15.22 0.11 7.59
CA HIS A 23 15.42 -0.67 8.81
C HIS A 23 15.24 -2.15 8.48
N PRO A 24 16.33 -2.94 8.41
CA PRO A 24 16.26 -4.35 8.04
C PRO A 24 15.42 -5.13 9.05
N ASN A 25 14.33 -5.70 8.59
CA ASN A 25 13.50 -6.62 9.33
C ASN A 25 12.78 -7.55 8.36
N ALA A 26 13.10 -8.83 8.40
CA ALA A 26 12.60 -9.84 7.46
C ALA A 26 12.33 -11.17 8.17
N PRO A 27 11.53 -12.06 7.59
CA PRO A 27 11.42 -13.42 8.11
C PRO A 27 12.78 -14.08 8.23
N GLY A 28 13.11 -14.59 9.45
CA GLY A 28 14.44 -15.15 9.75
C GLY A 28 15.47 -14.12 10.26
N ASN A 29 15.21 -12.82 10.14
CA ASN A 29 15.95 -11.74 10.79
C ASN A 29 14.99 -10.79 11.52
N ASP A 30 14.22 -11.32 12.42
CA ASP A 30 13.11 -10.65 13.10
C ASP A 30 13.57 -9.63 14.17
N VAL A 31 14.83 -9.72 14.57
CA VAL A 31 15.43 -8.75 15.52
C VAL A 31 15.81 -7.45 14.83
N GLY A 32 15.85 -7.47 13.49
CA GLY A 32 16.33 -6.36 12.70
C GLY A 32 17.85 -6.27 12.62
N GLY A 33 18.34 -5.20 12.06
CA GLY A 33 19.75 -4.86 11.87
C GLY A 33 19.99 -3.37 12.02
N GLU A 34 21.26 -2.96 11.92
CA GLU A 34 21.58 -1.54 11.85
C GLU A 34 20.87 -0.87 10.66
N PRO A 35 20.36 0.37 10.82
CA PRO A 35 19.75 1.09 9.73
C PRO A 35 20.67 1.26 8.53
N GLU A 36 20.15 1.04 7.34
CA GLU A 36 20.89 1.17 6.10
C GLU A 36 20.49 2.47 5.38
N PRO A 37 21.43 3.33 4.96
CA PRO A 37 21.12 4.49 4.14
C PRO A 37 20.87 4.08 2.67
N LYS A 38 19.89 3.21 2.47
CA LYS A 38 19.61 2.56 1.19
C LYS A 38 19.29 3.54 0.07
N TRP A 39 18.69 4.66 0.43
CA TRP A 39 18.27 5.72 -0.50
C TRP A 39 18.97 7.06 -0.20
N GLY A 40 20.09 7.04 0.53
CA GLY A 40 20.82 8.21 0.97
C GLY A 40 20.60 8.53 2.45
N SER A 41 21.13 9.69 2.90
CA SER A 41 21.04 10.10 4.31
C SER A 41 19.65 10.57 4.72
N GLY A 42 18.74 10.72 3.75
CA GLY A 42 17.44 11.33 4.00
C GLY A 42 17.50 12.82 4.35
N THR A 43 16.37 13.45 4.32
CA THR A 43 16.15 14.86 4.73
C THR A 43 14.98 14.98 5.70
N LEU A 44 14.33 13.83 6.01
CA LEU A 44 13.13 13.72 6.80
C LEU A 44 13.20 12.47 7.69
N THR A 45 12.79 12.60 8.92
CA THR A 45 12.57 11.45 9.80
C THR A 45 11.14 10.92 9.67
N LEU A 46 10.92 9.65 10.07
CA LEU A 46 9.56 9.10 10.10
C LEU A 46 8.64 9.87 11.07
N MET A 47 9.18 10.43 12.14
CA MET A 47 8.42 11.23 13.10
C MET A 47 7.94 12.58 12.53
N GLU A 48 8.66 13.13 11.54
CA GLU A 48 8.29 14.37 10.85
C GLU A 48 7.33 14.13 9.67
N LEU A 49 7.30 12.91 9.13
CA LEU A 49 6.50 12.57 7.95
C LEU A 49 5.01 12.92 8.08
N PRO A 50 4.32 12.67 9.22
CA PRO A 50 2.90 13.02 9.34
C PRO A 50 2.65 14.52 9.19
N ALA A 51 3.48 15.36 9.81
CA ALA A 51 3.37 16.82 9.73
C ALA A 51 3.64 17.32 8.29
N GLU A 52 4.62 16.73 7.60
CA GLU A 52 4.89 17.03 6.19
C GLU A 52 3.73 16.63 5.27
N THR A 53 3.09 15.49 5.56
CA THR A 53 1.90 15.01 4.84
C THR A 53 0.74 15.98 5.03
N ALA A 54 0.45 16.38 6.27
CA ALA A 54 -0.60 17.34 6.60
C ALA A 54 -0.39 18.71 5.95
N ARG A 55 0.86 19.21 5.93
CA ARG A 55 1.21 20.50 5.26
C ARG A 55 0.87 20.52 3.79
N ARG A 56 0.86 19.36 3.13
CA ARG A 56 0.45 19.21 1.73
C ARG A 56 -1.04 18.97 1.53
N GLY A 57 -1.82 19.09 2.62
CA GLY A 57 -3.26 18.89 2.59
C GLY A 57 -3.67 17.45 2.32
N ILE A 58 -2.83 16.48 2.73
CA ILE A 58 -3.13 15.05 2.72
C ILE A 58 -3.32 14.64 4.19
N ASP A 59 -4.43 13.98 4.49
CA ASP A 59 -4.86 13.66 5.85
C ASP A 59 -4.85 12.15 6.16
N HIS A 60 -4.42 11.33 5.19
CA HIS A 60 -4.27 9.90 5.36
C HIS A 60 -2.86 9.46 4.96
N LEU A 61 -2.30 8.51 5.71
CA LEU A 61 -0.94 8.02 5.55
C LEU A 61 -0.91 6.49 5.54
N GLN A 62 -0.05 5.93 4.71
CA GLN A 62 0.36 4.53 4.76
C GLN A 62 1.86 4.47 5.03
N ILE A 63 2.30 3.57 5.90
CA ILE A 63 3.72 3.43 6.28
C ILE A 63 4.21 2.03 5.87
N CYS A 64 5.33 1.98 5.16
CA CYS A 64 6.04 0.72 4.92
C CYS A 64 6.72 0.25 6.20
N HIS A 65 6.59 -1.04 6.52
CA HIS A 65 7.15 -1.61 7.75
C HIS A 65 8.64 -1.35 7.93
N PHE A 66 9.41 -1.32 6.84
CA PHE A 66 10.84 -1.10 6.84
C PHE A 66 11.27 0.37 7.07
N HIS A 67 10.33 1.31 7.16
CA HIS A 67 10.59 2.66 7.65
C HIS A 67 10.46 2.77 9.17
N LEU A 68 9.92 1.74 9.84
CA LEU A 68 9.86 1.67 11.31
C LEU A 68 11.16 1.08 11.86
N GLU A 69 11.75 1.74 12.85
CA GLU A 69 13.01 1.30 13.48
C GLU A 69 12.84 -0.03 14.22
N SER A 70 11.69 -0.19 14.87
CA SER A 70 11.41 -1.40 15.65
C SER A 70 9.90 -1.60 15.86
N ARG A 71 9.55 -2.73 16.51
CA ARG A 71 8.21 -2.99 17.03
C ARG A 71 8.12 -2.79 18.54
N ASP A 72 9.09 -2.09 19.13
CA ASP A 72 9.04 -1.77 20.55
C ASP A 72 7.80 -0.91 20.88
N PRO A 73 7.01 -1.27 21.90
CA PRO A 73 5.78 -0.56 22.21
C PRO A 73 5.95 0.92 22.52
N ALA A 74 7.09 1.33 23.13
CA ALA A 74 7.35 2.72 23.41
C ALA A 74 7.59 3.50 22.12
N TYR A 75 8.42 2.98 21.21
CA TYR A 75 8.68 3.58 19.90
C TYR A 75 7.39 3.65 19.04
N LEU A 76 6.61 2.57 18.99
CA LEU A 76 5.32 2.59 18.27
C LEU A 76 4.34 3.63 18.86
N GLY A 77 4.40 3.82 20.19
CA GLY A 77 3.64 4.88 20.88
C GLY A 77 4.05 6.28 20.45
N GLU A 78 5.34 6.53 20.28
CA GLU A 78 5.87 7.82 19.80
C GLU A 78 5.46 8.10 18.35
N VAL A 79 5.57 7.10 17.45
CA VAL A 79 5.11 7.22 16.06
C VAL A 79 3.60 7.50 16.02
N ARG A 80 2.81 6.78 16.81
CA ARG A 80 1.35 7.01 16.90
C ARG A 80 1.03 8.42 17.39
N ALA A 81 1.77 8.92 18.37
CA ALA A 81 1.60 10.29 18.88
C ALA A 81 1.91 11.33 17.80
N ALA A 82 3.03 11.17 17.06
CA ALA A 82 3.38 12.08 15.96
C ALA A 82 2.30 12.13 14.86
N ILE A 83 1.69 10.96 14.52
CA ILE A 83 0.59 10.88 13.57
C ILE A 83 -0.65 11.62 14.09
N SER A 84 -1.01 11.40 15.35
CA SER A 84 -2.16 12.04 16.00
C SER A 84 -1.99 13.54 16.11
N ASP A 85 -0.81 14.01 16.51
CA ASP A 85 -0.49 15.44 16.69
C ASP A 85 -0.53 16.20 15.36
N ALA A 86 -0.19 15.53 14.26
CA ALA A 86 -0.32 16.09 12.92
C ALA A 86 -1.77 16.11 12.39
N GLY A 87 -2.73 15.48 13.08
CA GLY A 87 -4.10 15.35 12.61
C GLY A 87 -4.26 14.44 11.40
N VAL A 88 -3.31 13.52 11.21
CA VAL A 88 -3.30 12.55 10.10
C VAL A 88 -3.83 11.21 10.59
N THR A 89 -4.52 10.48 9.72
CA THR A 89 -4.97 9.12 9.99
C THR A 89 -4.00 8.11 9.41
N LEU A 90 -3.45 7.22 10.24
CA LEU A 90 -2.72 6.05 9.73
C LEU A 90 -3.73 5.05 9.16
N GLN A 91 -3.81 4.99 7.85
CA GLN A 91 -4.75 4.13 7.15
C GLN A 91 -4.26 2.69 7.13
N THR A 92 -3.02 2.46 6.70
CA THR A 92 -2.48 1.12 6.47
C THR A 92 -1.01 1.03 6.83
N LEU A 93 -0.62 -0.05 7.51
CA LEU A 93 0.76 -0.50 7.58
C LEU A 93 1.03 -1.45 6.41
N LEU A 94 2.01 -1.12 5.57
CA LEU A 94 2.42 -1.93 4.41
C LEU A 94 3.51 -2.92 4.84
N ILE A 95 3.20 -4.22 4.79
CA ILE A 95 4.13 -5.31 5.14
C ILE A 95 4.67 -5.89 3.84
N ASP A 96 5.87 -5.44 3.46
CA ASP A 96 6.46 -5.65 2.13
C ASP A 96 7.41 -6.85 2.05
N ASP A 97 7.34 -7.75 3.03
CA ASP A 97 8.12 -9.00 3.03
C ASP A 97 7.32 -10.18 3.59
N GLY A 98 7.96 -11.36 3.57
CA GLY A 98 7.34 -12.64 3.87
C GLY A 98 6.71 -13.29 2.62
N ASP A 99 6.70 -14.61 2.61
CA ASP A 99 6.07 -15.43 1.55
C ASP A 99 5.23 -16.55 2.16
N ILE A 100 3.94 -16.28 2.36
CA ILE A 100 2.99 -17.25 2.92
C ILE A 100 2.76 -18.46 2.01
N THR A 101 3.27 -18.41 0.77
CA THR A 101 3.13 -19.49 -0.22
C THR A 101 4.38 -20.36 -0.33
N HIS A 102 5.47 -20.00 0.40
CA HIS A 102 6.70 -20.78 0.39
C HIS A 102 6.47 -22.19 0.94
N PRO A 103 6.95 -23.26 0.26
CA PRO A 103 6.59 -24.63 0.60
C PRO A 103 7.07 -25.09 1.98
N THR A 104 8.18 -24.55 2.48
CA THR A 104 8.79 -24.94 3.76
C THR A 104 8.80 -23.82 4.79
N GLU A 105 8.87 -22.56 4.36
CA GLU A 105 9.04 -21.40 5.23
C GLU A 105 7.77 -20.58 5.44
N GLY A 106 6.70 -20.87 4.70
CA GLY A 106 5.46 -20.11 4.74
C GLY A 106 4.83 -19.97 6.13
N ALA A 107 5.02 -20.96 7.02
CA ALA A 107 4.55 -20.86 8.40
C ALA A 107 5.35 -19.82 9.21
N ARG A 108 6.69 -19.82 9.10
CA ARG A 108 7.58 -18.84 9.72
C ARG A 108 7.24 -17.43 9.23
N ASP A 109 7.08 -17.27 7.91
CA ASP A 109 6.80 -15.99 7.28
C ASP A 109 5.43 -15.45 7.72
N ARG A 110 4.42 -16.31 7.81
CA ARG A 110 3.11 -15.94 8.33
C ARG A 110 3.17 -15.48 9.79
N ASP A 111 3.97 -16.14 10.64
CA ASP A 111 4.14 -15.73 12.03
C ASP A 111 4.83 -14.37 12.14
N TRP A 112 5.84 -14.11 11.30
CA TRP A 112 6.51 -12.82 11.22
C TRP A 112 5.55 -11.71 10.76
N ILE A 113 4.78 -11.94 9.68
CA ILE A 113 3.72 -11.01 9.21
C ILE A 113 2.72 -10.75 10.34
N GLY A 114 2.34 -11.79 11.08
CA GLY A 114 1.43 -11.65 12.21
C GLY A 114 1.91 -10.67 13.28
N LYS A 115 3.20 -10.65 13.59
CA LYS A 115 3.80 -9.67 14.53
C LYS A 115 3.74 -8.23 13.99
N TRP A 116 3.79 -8.04 12.68
CA TRP A 116 3.59 -6.73 12.07
C TRP A 116 2.11 -6.30 12.06
N ILE A 117 1.18 -7.25 11.98
CA ILE A 117 -0.26 -6.95 12.18
C ILE A 117 -0.51 -6.46 13.61
N ASP A 118 0.14 -7.06 14.62
CA ASP A 118 0.07 -6.59 16.01
C ASP A 118 0.68 -5.19 16.15
N ALA A 119 1.79 -4.91 15.45
CA ALA A 119 2.38 -3.57 15.41
C ALA A 119 1.45 -2.56 14.72
N ALA A 120 0.73 -2.94 13.66
CA ALA A 120 -0.28 -2.09 13.03
C ALA A 120 -1.39 -1.68 14.03
N ALA A 121 -1.85 -2.62 14.86
CA ALA A 121 -2.80 -2.33 15.93
C ALA A 121 -2.22 -1.34 16.97
N ALA A 122 -0.98 -1.55 17.40
CA ALA A 122 -0.30 -0.66 18.35
C ALA A 122 -0.14 0.77 17.80
N LEU A 123 0.17 0.89 16.51
CA LEU A 123 0.23 2.18 15.81
C LEU A 123 -1.14 2.85 15.63
N GLY A 124 -2.24 2.11 15.79
CA GLY A 124 -3.59 2.58 15.50
C GLY A 124 -3.93 2.62 14.02
N ALA A 125 -3.26 1.80 13.20
CA ALA A 125 -3.59 1.65 11.78
C ALA A 125 -4.94 0.96 11.60
N GLY A 126 -5.76 1.45 10.65
CA GLY A 126 -7.03 0.81 10.30
C GLY A 126 -6.85 -0.51 9.56
N ALA A 127 -5.75 -0.65 8.82
CA ALA A 127 -5.45 -1.83 8.03
C ALA A 127 -3.96 -2.24 8.06
N ALA A 128 -3.70 -3.48 7.64
CA ALA A 128 -2.37 -4.00 7.33
C ALA A 128 -2.42 -4.69 5.96
N ARG A 129 -1.62 -4.21 4.99
CA ARG A 129 -1.50 -4.86 3.69
C ARG A 129 -0.38 -5.89 3.74
N VAL A 130 -0.67 -7.09 3.29
CA VAL A 130 0.26 -8.22 3.22
C VAL A 130 0.38 -8.73 1.77
N ILE A 131 1.52 -9.33 1.44
CA ILE A 131 1.75 -9.94 0.13
C ILE A 131 0.93 -11.22 0.03
N ALA A 132 0.20 -11.42 -1.08
CA ALA A 132 -0.59 -12.63 -1.33
C ALA A 132 0.28 -13.89 -1.46
N GLY A 133 1.53 -13.72 -1.90
CA GLY A 133 2.55 -14.75 -2.08
C GLY A 133 3.57 -14.35 -3.12
N LYS A 134 4.77 -14.94 -3.06
CA LYS A 134 5.88 -14.65 -3.97
C LYS A 134 6.11 -15.76 -5.00
N GLN A 135 5.50 -16.94 -4.79
CA GLN A 135 5.65 -18.07 -5.70
C GLN A 135 4.83 -17.88 -6.99
N PRO A 136 5.22 -18.50 -8.11
CA PRO A 136 4.39 -18.54 -9.30
C PRO A 136 3.00 -19.11 -9.04
N PRO A 137 1.95 -18.70 -9.78
CA PRO A 137 0.58 -19.17 -9.58
C PRO A 137 0.43 -20.63 -10.07
N THR A 138 0.23 -21.53 -9.12
CA THR A 138 -0.19 -22.93 -9.33
C THR A 138 -1.39 -23.20 -8.42
N PRO A 139 -2.14 -24.30 -8.65
CA PRO A 139 -3.22 -24.67 -7.73
C PRO A 139 -2.78 -24.75 -6.28
N GLU A 140 -1.58 -25.28 -6.01
CA GLU A 140 -1.03 -25.45 -4.67
C GLU A 140 -0.63 -24.10 -4.03
N THR A 141 0.02 -23.20 -4.78
CA THR A 141 0.44 -21.90 -4.26
C THR A 141 -0.76 -20.97 -4.05
N LEU A 142 -1.76 -21.02 -4.92
CA LEU A 142 -3.03 -20.32 -4.73
C LEU A 142 -3.78 -20.82 -3.49
N GLN A 143 -3.81 -22.14 -3.27
CA GLN A 143 -4.42 -22.70 -2.06
C GLN A 143 -3.69 -22.27 -0.78
N ARG A 144 -2.34 -22.30 -0.77
CA ARG A 144 -1.53 -21.81 0.38
C ARG A 144 -1.78 -20.32 0.64
N SER A 145 -1.89 -19.53 -0.42
CA SER A 145 -2.24 -18.10 -0.31
C SER A 145 -3.58 -17.90 0.41
N VAL A 146 -4.62 -18.59 -0.06
CA VAL A 146 -5.97 -18.50 0.54
C VAL A 146 -5.94 -18.89 2.02
N GLU A 147 -5.29 -20.00 2.37
CA GLU A 147 -5.19 -20.48 3.76
C GLU A 147 -4.39 -19.50 4.63
N GLY A 148 -3.25 -19.01 4.13
CA GLY A 148 -2.40 -18.04 4.82
C GLY A 148 -3.12 -16.71 5.04
N LEU A 149 -3.77 -16.18 4.01
CA LEU A 149 -4.54 -14.94 4.08
C LEU A 149 -5.73 -15.07 5.06
N LYS A 150 -6.47 -16.19 5.04
CA LYS A 150 -7.53 -16.43 6.02
C LYS A 150 -7.01 -16.45 7.46
N ALA A 151 -5.83 -17.02 7.68
CA ALA A 151 -5.21 -17.06 9.02
C ALA A 151 -4.79 -15.65 9.47
N LEU A 152 -4.16 -14.86 8.57
CA LEU A 152 -3.77 -13.47 8.86
C LEU A 152 -5.00 -12.57 9.04
N GLY A 153 -6.04 -12.76 8.23
CA GLY A 153 -7.31 -12.03 8.37
C GLY A 153 -7.98 -12.24 9.72
N ARG A 154 -7.99 -13.48 10.25
CA ARG A 154 -8.47 -13.77 11.62
C ARG A 154 -7.64 -13.04 12.66
N ARG A 155 -6.30 -13.09 12.57
CA ARG A 155 -5.42 -12.38 13.51
C ARG A 155 -5.67 -10.87 13.47
N GLY A 156 -5.82 -10.28 12.28
CA GLY A 156 -6.16 -8.87 12.15
C GLY A 156 -7.50 -8.53 12.80
N ALA A 157 -8.53 -9.35 12.59
CA ALA A 157 -9.84 -9.15 13.19
C ALA A 157 -9.81 -9.17 14.73
N GLU A 158 -9.00 -10.06 15.34
CA GLU A 158 -8.78 -10.11 16.80
C GLU A 158 -8.15 -8.80 17.33
N GLN A 159 -7.40 -8.09 16.50
CA GLN A 159 -6.73 -6.83 16.82
C GLN A 159 -7.50 -5.59 16.31
N SER A 160 -8.69 -5.77 15.71
CA SER A 160 -9.45 -4.69 15.03
C SER A 160 -8.67 -4.02 13.88
N VAL A 161 -7.80 -4.77 13.21
CA VAL A 161 -7.04 -4.35 12.02
C VAL A 161 -7.58 -5.09 10.80
N ARG A 162 -7.98 -4.37 9.76
CA ARG A 162 -8.36 -4.97 8.48
C ARG A 162 -7.13 -5.46 7.74
N VAL A 163 -7.00 -6.77 7.51
CA VAL A 163 -5.95 -7.27 6.63
C VAL A 163 -6.39 -7.12 5.18
N THR A 164 -5.52 -6.60 4.34
CA THR A 164 -5.72 -6.49 2.89
C THR A 164 -4.56 -7.15 2.15
N THR A 165 -4.77 -7.50 0.89
CA THR A 165 -3.70 -7.92 -0.02
C THR A 165 -3.78 -7.11 -1.31
N GLU A 166 -2.80 -7.29 -2.21
CA GLU A 166 -2.59 -6.43 -3.37
C GLU A 166 -2.27 -7.25 -4.62
N ASN A 167 -2.52 -6.69 -5.81
CA ASN A 167 -2.04 -7.24 -7.10
C ASN A 167 -0.55 -6.94 -7.27
N TRP A 168 0.27 -7.63 -6.52
CA TRP A 168 1.72 -7.46 -6.51
C TRP A 168 2.46 -8.79 -6.57
N LEU A 169 3.59 -8.83 -7.29
CA LEU A 169 4.44 -10.00 -7.49
C LEU A 169 3.80 -11.12 -8.35
N ALA A 170 4.53 -12.24 -8.45
CA ALA A 170 4.22 -13.29 -9.42
C ALA A 170 2.88 -13.98 -9.18
N LEU A 171 2.48 -14.16 -7.93
CA LEU A 171 1.25 -14.91 -7.60
C LEU A 171 -0.02 -14.22 -8.09
N THR A 172 -0.02 -12.88 -8.12
CA THR A 172 -1.17 -12.05 -8.53
C THR A 172 -0.86 -11.27 -9.81
N ALA A 173 -0.20 -11.93 -10.76
CA ALA A 173 0.24 -11.33 -12.02
C ALA A 173 -0.91 -10.93 -12.97
N GLY A 174 -2.13 -11.35 -12.68
CA GLY A 174 -3.30 -11.01 -13.47
C GLY A 174 -4.61 -11.07 -12.67
N PRO A 175 -5.73 -10.61 -13.27
CA PRO A 175 -7.02 -10.56 -12.57
C PRO A 175 -7.57 -11.94 -12.23
N THR A 176 -7.23 -12.97 -12.98
CA THR A 176 -7.69 -14.35 -12.74
C THR A 176 -7.25 -14.86 -11.37
N GLU A 177 -5.99 -14.68 -11.03
CA GLU A 177 -5.41 -15.10 -9.75
C GLU A 177 -5.98 -14.27 -8.60
N VAL A 178 -6.12 -12.96 -8.80
CA VAL A 178 -6.73 -12.04 -7.82
C VAL A 178 -8.16 -12.48 -7.51
N HIS A 179 -9.00 -12.69 -8.53
CA HIS A 179 -10.38 -13.12 -8.33
C HIS A 179 -10.44 -14.51 -7.70
N HIS A 180 -9.56 -15.46 -8.12
CA HIS A 180 -9.48 -16.79 -7.50
C HIS A 180 -9.24 -16.71 -5.99
N ILE A 181 -8.29 -15.86 -5.55
CA ILE A 181 -7.98 -15.66 -4.13
C ILE A 181 -9.16 -15.01 -3.42
N LEU A 182 -9.66 -13.87 -3.95
CA LEU A 182 -10.71 -13.09 -3.30
C LEU A 182 -12.04 -13.86 -3.15
N ASP A 183 -12.38 -14.74 -4.10
CA ASP A 183 -13.57 -15.58 -4.01
C ASP A 183 -13.45 -16.62 -2.89
N ARG A 184 -12.23 -17.08 -2.57
CA ARG A 184 -12.00 -18.17 -1.61
C ARG A 184 -11.65 -17.70 -0.21
N VAL A 185 -11.18 -16.46 -0.06
CA VAL A 185 -10.94 -15.89 1.30
C VAL A 185 -12.24 -15.50 2.00
N GLU A 186 -13.37 -15.48 1.29
CA GLU A 186 -14.73 -15.31 1.87
C GLU A 186 -14.85 -14.06 2.75
N GLY A 187 -14.22 -12.95 2.34
CA GLY A 187 -14.23 -11.70 3.07
C GLY A 187 -13.28 -11.61 4.27
N ALA A 188 -12.53 -12.68 4.58
CA ALA A 188 -11.55 -12.67 5.66
C ALA A 188 -10.47 -11.59 5.48
N VAL A 189 -10.12 -11.26 4.23
CA VAL A 189 -9.23 -10.15 3.88
C VAL A 189 -9.88 -9.26 2.83
N GLY A 190 -9.48 -7.97 2.81
CA GLY A 190 -9.81 -7.02 1.77
C GLY A 190 -8.79 -7.01 0.64
N PHE A 191 -8.96 -6.08 -0.28
CA PHE A 191 -8.09 -5.93 -1.43
C PHE A 191 -7.71 -4.46 -1.65
N MET A 192 -6.48 -4.25 -2.07
CA MET A 192 -5.91 -2.98 -2.50
C MET A 192 -5.49 -3.13 -3.97
N ALA A 193 -6.03 -2.32 -4.87
CA ALA A 193 -5.67 -2.36 -6.28
C ALA A 193 -4.54 -1.37 -6.58
N ASP A 194 -3.39 -1.86 -7.04
CA ASP A 194 -2.31 -1.02 -7.56
C ASP A 194 -2.48 -0.81 -9.07
N PHE A 195 -2.41 0.44 -9.52
CA PHE A 195 -2.61 0.83 -10.92
C PHE A 195 -1.42 0.49 -11.82
N GLY A 196 -0.22 0.37 -11.25
CA GLY A 196 1.02 0.24 -12.00
C GLY A 196 1.70 -1.14 -11.93
N ASN A 197 1.25 -2.04 -11.06
CA ASN A 197 1.95 -3.32 -10.86
C ASN A 197 1.78 -4.31 -12.03
N TRP A 198 0.74 -4.16 -12.84
CA TRP A 198 0.55 -4.99 -14.02
C TRP A 198 1.11 -4.33 -15.27
N LYS A 199 1.84 -5.12 -16.07
CA LYS A 199 2.49 -4.68 -17.31
C LYS A 199 1.63 -4.90 -18.56
N THR A 200 0.35 -5.23 -18.42
CA THR A 200 -0.59 -5.27 -19.55
C THR A 200 -0.70 -3.88 -20.18
N THR A 201 -0.92 -3.83 -21.49
CA THR A 201 -1.00 -2.57 -22.24
C THR A 201 -2.32 -2.46 -23.00
N GLY A 202 -2.60 -1.27 -23.52
CA GLY A 202 -3.80 -1.02 -24.31
C GLY A 202 -5.09 -1.03 -23.49
N ALA A 203 -6.23 -1.20 -24.17
CA ALA A 203 -7.55 -1.15 -23.54
C ALA A 203 -7.74 -2.20 -22.44
N LYS A 204 -7.20 -3.40 -22.67
CA LYS A 204 -7.29 -4.52 -21.72
C LYS A 204 -6.73 -4.18 -20.34
N ARG A 205 -5.69 -3.35 -20.23
CA ARG A 205 -5.13 -2.91 -18.96
C ARG A 205 -6.20 -2.27 -18.05
N TYR A 206 -7.00 -1.38 -18.63
CA TYR A 206 -8.01 -0.63 -17.85
C TYR A 206 -9.25 -1.47 -17.56
N GLU A 207 -9.59 -2.43 -18.42
CA GLU A 207 -10.63 -3.43 -18.15
C GLU A 207 -10.22 -4.35 -17.01
N ASP A 208 -8.99 -4.85 -17.01
CA ASP A 208 -8.43 -5.68 -15.94
C ASP A 208 -8.38 -4.90 -14.61
N LEU A 209 -7.92 -3.64 -14.63
CA LEU A 209 -7.93 -2.77 -13.46
C LEU A 209 -9.34 -2.53 -12.93
N ALA A 210 -10.30 -2.16 -13.79
CA ALA A 210 -11.69 -1.95 -13.39
C ALA A 210 -12.26 -3.17 -12.65
N SER A 211 -11.94 -4.39 -13.14
CA SER A 211 -12.45 -5.64 -12.56
C SER A 211 -11.97 -5.86 -11.12
N ILE A 212 -10.73 -5.47 -10.77
CA ILE A 212 -10.19 -5.62 -9.42
C ILE A 212 -10.49 -4.41 -8.53
N ILE A 213 -10.54 -3.20 -9.09
CA ILE A 213 -10.94 -1.99 -8.35
C ILE A 213 -12.38 -2.14 -7.82
N ALA A 214 -13.27 -2.77 -8.58
CA ALA A 214 -14.63 -3.05 -8.14
C ALA A 214 -14.71 -3.89 -6.84
N ARG A 215 -13.62 -4.54 -6.45
CA ARG A 215 -13.50 -5.37 -5.24
C ARG A 215 -12.56 -4.76 -4.19
N SER A 216 -12.05 -3.55 -4.46
CA SER A 216 -11.02 -2.93 -3.62
C SER A 216 -11.63 -2.06 -2.53
N GLU A 217 -10.99 -2.10 -1.37
CA GLU A 217 -11.25 -1.23 -0.23
C GLU A 217 -10.31 -0.01 -0.24
N ASP A 218 -9.19 -0.12 -0.96
CA ASP A 218 -8.13 0.87 -1.11
C ASP A 218 -7.48 0.77 -2.49
N THR A 219 -6.75 1.81 -2.92
CA THR A 219 -5.96 1.77 -4.16
C THR A 219 -4.57 2.38 -3.95
N HIS A 220 -3.56 1.78 -4.59
CA HIS A 220 -2.31 2.45 -4.89
C HIS A 220 -2.45 3.15 -6.24
N ALA A 221 -2.74 4.44 -6.19
CA ALA A 221 -2.91 5.28 -7.37
C ALA A 221 -1.54 5.68 -7.92
N LYS A 222 -0.86 4.70 -8.52
CA LYS A 222 0.48 4.85 -9.08
C LYS A 222 0.39 5.48 -10.45
N ALA A 223 0.99 6.68 -10.59
CA ALA A 223 1.19 7.34 -11.86
C ALA A 223 2.60 7.07 -12.42
N TRP A 224 2.76 7.20 -13.72
CA TRP A 224 4.05 7.16 -14.40
C TRP A 224 4.54 8.58 -14.70
N PHE A 225 5.84 8.81 -14.53
CA PHE A 225 6.49 10.08 -14.83
C PHE A 225 7.59 9.88 -15.88
N PRO A 226 7.26 9.99 -17.18
CA PRO A 226 8.29 10.03 -18.22
C PRO A 226 9.08 11.35 -18.12
N GLY A 227 10.14 11.37 -17.31
CA GLY A 227 10.84 12.59 -16.90
C GLY A 227 10.16 13.26 -15.71
N ASP A 228 10.01 14.60 -15.74
CA ASP A 228 9.45 15.38 -14.63
C ASP A 228 7.93 15.60 -14.72
N GLU A 229 7.29 15.10 -15.76
CA GLU A 229 5.86 15.27 -16.00
C GLU A 229 5.11 13.95 -15.85
N ILE A 230 3.92 14.03 -15.28
CA ILE A 230 3.02 12.88 -15.13
C ILE A 230 2.47 12.44 -16.49
N ASP A 231 2.40 11.13 -16.77
CA ASP A 231 1.58 10.60 -17.85
C ASP A 231 0.09 10.75 -17.49
N GLY A 232 -0.42 11.94 -17.71
CA GLY A 232 -1.81 12.28 -17.39
C GLY A 232 -2.83 11.49 -18.22
N ASN A 233 -2.45 10.95 -19.39
CA ASN A 233 -3.35 10.13 -20.19
C ASN A 233 -3.53 8.75 -19.57
N ASP A 234 -2.45 8.06 -19.18
CA ASP A 234 -2.54 6.75 -18.52
C ASP A 234 -3.19 6.89 -17.15
N PHE A 235 -2.73 7.83 -16.34
CA PHE A 235 -3.25 8.03 -14.98
C PHE A 235 -4.73 8.42 -14.97
N GLY A 236 -5.14 9.32 -15.88
CA GLY A 236 -6.56 9.71 -16.05
C GLY A 236 -7.44 8.52 -16.39
N ARG A 237 -7.00 7.63 -17.29
CA ARG A 237 -7.74 6.41 -17.64
C ARG A 237 -7.83 5.40 -16.49
N CYS A 238 -6.81 5.32 -15.63
CA CYS A 238 -6.89 4.51 -14.41
C CYS A 238 -7.95 5.07 -13.44
N LEU A 239 -8.00 6.40 -13.25
CA LEU A 239 -9.01 7.06 -12.45
C LEU A 239 -10.42 6.92 -13.04
N ASP A 240 -10.56 6.99 -14.38
CA ASP A 240 -11.82 6.73 -15.07
C ASP A 240 -12.31 5.29 -14.86
N ALA A 241 -11.40 4.31 -14.88
CA ALA A 241 -11.73 2.92 -14.58
C ALA A 241 -12.28 2.77 -13.16
N ALA A 242 -11.67 3.45 -12.18
CA ALA A 242 -12.17 3.48 -10.80
C ALA A 242 -13.55 4.16 -10.70
N LYS A 243 -13.73 5.28 -11.36
CA LYS A 243 -15.01 6.00 -11.41
C LYS A 243 -16.12 5.16 -12.05
N ALA A 244 -15.80 4.46 -13.13
CA ALA A 244 -16.76 3.62 -13.88
C ALA A 244 -17.35 2.47 -13.04
N VAL A 245 -16.58 1.95 -12.07
CA VAL A 245 -17.05 0.89 -11.16
C VAL A 245 -17.62 1.42 -9.84
N GLY A 246 -17.74 2.74 -9.69
CA GLY A 246 -18.28 3.37 -8.48
C GLY A 246 -17.36 3.30 -7.27
N TYR A 247 -16.04 3.23 -7.48
CA TYR A 247 -15.09 3.20 -6.38
C TYR A 247 -15.17 4.49 -5.56
N SER A 248 -15.22 4.34 -4.24
CA SER A 248 -15.35 5.44 -3.27
C SER A 248 -14.33 5.38 -2.13
N GLY A 249 -13.39 4.45 -2.22
CA GLY A 249 -12.27 4.33 -1.30
C GLY A 249 -11.20 5.41 -1.52
N PRO A 250 -10.11 5.36 -0.74
CA PRO A 250 -9.01 6.31 -0.88
C PRO A 250 -8.15 6.05 -2.12
N TYR A 251 -7.56 7.13 -2.63
CA TYR A 251 -6.50 7.08 -3.64
C TYR A 251 -5.17 7.33 -2.95
N THR A 252 -4.40 6.27 -2.70
CA THR A 252 -3.08 6.37 -2.10
C THR A 252 -2.05 6.66 -3.16
N LEU A 253 -1.43 7.83 -3.09
CA LEU A 253 -0.43 8.25 -4.05
C LEU A 253 0.83 7.40 -3.93
N ILE A 254 1.33 6.90 -5.06
CA ILE A 254 2.54 6.08 -5.18
C ILE A 254 3.44 6.66 -6.25
N TYR A 255 4.53 7.26 -5.81
CA TYR A 255 5.62 7.71 -6.67
C TYR A 255 6.85 6.82 -6.50
N GLU A 256 7.40 6.26 -7.59
CA GLU A 256 8.58 5.39 -7.56
C GLU A 256 9.59 5.69 -8.68
N ASP A 257 9.33 6.72 -9.49
CA ASP A 257 10.23 7.11 -10.57
C ASP A 257 11.51 7.77 -10.04
N ALA A 258 12.54 7.87 -10.89
CA ALA A 258 13.88 8.31 -10.51
C ALA A 258 14.06 9.83 -10.35
N GLY A 259 12.98 10.62 -10.46
CA GLY A 259 13.05 12.08 -10.30
C GLY A 259 13.56 12.51 -8.92
N GLU A 260 14.24 13.65 -8.85
CA GLU A 260 14.92 14.11 -7.65
C GLU A 260 13.98 14.65 -6.56
N ASP A 261 12.81 15.19 -6.95
CA ASP A 261 11.86 15.82 -6.04
C ASP A 261 10.58 14.99 -5.86
N GLU A 262 10.63 14.06 -4.90
CA GLU A 262 9.50 13.19 -4.55
C GLU A 262 8.28 13.98 -4.10
N TRP A 263 8.48 15.03 -3.32
CA TRP A 263 7.38 15.83 -2.80
C TRP A 263 6.64 16.59 -3.91
N ARG A 264 7.39 17.11 -4.87
CA ARG A 264 6.79 17.74 -6.08
C ARG A 264 5.96 16.73 -6.87
N ALA A 265 6.46 15.52 -7.06
CA ALA A 265 5.73 14.46 -7.75
C ALA A 265 4.43 14.09 -7.01
N VAL A 266 4.49 13.91 -5.69
CA VAL A 266 3.31 13.67 -4.83
C VAL A 266 2.29 14.81 -4.97
N GLU A 267 2.72 16.06 -4.99
CA GLU A 267 1.82 17.21 -5.17
C GLU A 267 1.17 17.24 -6.56
N ILE A 268 1.92 16.88 -7.61
CA ILE A 268 1.38 16.73 -8.98
C ILE A 268 0.31 15.63 -9.02
N GLU A 269 0.58 14.44 -8.47
CA GLU A 269 -0.40 13.34 -8.40
C GLU A 269 -1.64 13.76 -7.62
N ARG A 270 -1.46 14.35 -6.41
CA ARG A 270 -2.56 14.83 -5.57
C ARG A 270 -3.47 15.80 -6.34
N ASP A 271 -2.87 16.78 -6.98
CA ASP A 271 -3.60 17.81 -7.69
C ASP A 271 -4.26 17.28 -8.97
N PHE A 272 -3.64 16.27 -9.60
CA PHE A 272 -4.24 15.57 -10.74
C PHE A 272 -5.51 14.82 -10.29
N VAL A 273 -5.44 14.01 -9.23
CA VAL A 273 -6.61 13.31 -8.67
C VAL A 273 -7.72 14.30 -8.33
N ARG A 274 -7.41 15.38 -7.61
CA ARG A 274 -8.39 16.40 -7.24
C ARG A 274 -9.08 17.03 -8.44
N ARG A 275 -8.31 17.44 -9.46
CA ARG A 275 -8.88 18.04 -10.69
C ARG A 275 -9.76 17.04 -11.44
N HIS A 276 -9.33 15.78 -11.55
CA HIS A 276 -10.06 14.75 -12.27
C HIS A 276 -11.46 14.50 -11.71
N PHE A 277 -11.63 14.57 -10.38
CA PHE A 277 -12.92 14.37 -9.71
C PHE A 277 -13.72 15.67 -9.55
N ASN A 278 -13.11 16.84 -9.63
CA ASN A 278 -13.80 18.13 -9.52
C ASN A 278 -14.41 18.64 -10.84
N GLY A 279 -14.40 17.85 -11.92
CA GLY A 279 -15.02 18.23 -13.20
C GLY A 279 -14.24 19.28 -13.99
N GLY A 280 -12.94 19.41 -13.76
CA GLY A 280 -12.06 20.28 -14.53
C GLY A 280 -11.73 19.69 -15.90
N HIS A 281 -12.63 19.82 -16.87
CA HIS A 281 -12.25 19.81 -18.27
C HIS A 281 -11.69 21.20 -18.59
N THR A 282 -10.38 21.33 -18.73
CA THR A 282 -9.74 22.43 -19.46
C THR A 282 -9.07 21.88 -20.70
#